data_7c3ddd993383f41786892edb26b0687a
#
_entry.id   7c3ddd993383f41786892edb26b0687a
#
_cell.length_a   1.000
_cell.length_b   1.000
_cell.length_c   1.000
_cell.angle_alpha   90.00
_cell.angle_beta   90.00
_cell.angle_gamma   90.00
#
_symmetry.space_group_name_H-M   'P 1'
#
loop_
_entity.id
_entity.type
_entity.pdbx_description
1 polymer ?
#
loop_
_entity_poly.entity_id
_entity_poly.type
_entity_poly.pdbx_seq_one_letter_code
_entity_poly.pdbx_strand_id
1 'polypeptide(L)' 'MSEHNELGALGERLARQFLIEKGYKILEQNYIIAHKEIDIIAQDGEEIVIVEVRARRY' A
#
# COMPACT_ATOMS: atom_id res chain seq x y z
N MET A 1 13.33 -2.20 -16.30
CA MET A 1 12.10 -2.17 -15.55
C MET A 1 10.96 -1.63 -16.38
N SER A 2 9.80 -2.24 -16.32
CA SER A 2 8.69 -1.79 -17.16
C SER A 2 8.00 -0.58 -16.54
N GLU A 3 7.38 0.24 -17.40
CA GLU A 3 6.54 1.35 -16.96
C GLU A 3 5.50 0.94 -15.95
N HIS A 4 4.96 -0.23 -16.15
CA HIS A 4 3.89 -0.78 -15.33
C HIS A 4 4.35 -0.92 -13.88
N ASN A 5 5.57 -1.42 -13.66
CA ASN A 5 6.12 -1.57 -12.32
C ASN A 5 6.41 -0.22 -11.68
N GLU A 6 6.86 0.73 -12.47
CA GLU A 6 7.15 2.07 -11.98
C GLU A 6 5.88 2.77 -11.52
N LEU A 7 4.80 2.62 -12.27
CA LEU A 7 3.53 3.22 -11.91
C LEU A 7 2.98 2.61 -10.62
N GLY A 8 3.09 1.28 -10.48
CA GLY A 8 2.66 0.60 -9.27
C GLY A 8 3.45 1.04 -8.05
N ALA A 9 4.78 1.14 -8.20
CA ALA A 9 5.65 1.57 -7.10
C ALA A 9 5.34 3.00 -6.68
N LEU A 10 5.08 3.88 -7.65
CA LEU A 10 4.71 5.25 -7.33
C LEU A 10 3.39 5.29 -6.58
N GLY A 11 2.39 4.54 -7.04
CA GLY A 11 1.10 4.49 -6.38
C GLY A 11 1.19 4.04 -4.94
N GLU A 12 1.99 3.00 -4.69
CA GLU A 12 2.18 2.50 -3.34
C GLU A 12 2.86 3.51 -2.44
N ARG A 13 3.84 4.23 -2.97
CA ARG A 13 4.54 5.25 -2.20
C ARG A 13 3.60 6.39 -1.83
N LEU A 14 2.78 6.82 -2.76
CA LEU A 14 1.83 7.90 -2.50
C LEU A 14 0.76 7.47 -1.50
N ALA A 15 0.29 6.24 -1.61
CA ALA A 15 -0.69 5.70 -0.67
C ALA A 15 -0.11 5.62 0.73
N ARG A 16 1.13 5.13 0.85
CA ARG A 16 1.81 5.05 2.12
C ARG A 16 1.96 6.44 2.75
N GLN A 17 2.40 7.41 1.97
CA GLN A 17 2.56 8.77 2.43
C GLN A 17 1.24 9.35 2.94
N PHE A 18 0.17 9.12 2.19
CA PHE A 18 -1.15 9.58 2.57
C PHE A 18 -1.59 9.01 3.92
N LEU A 19 -1.35 7.71 4.11
CA LEU A 19 -1.73 7.05 5.36
C LEU A 19 -0.93 7.58 6.54
N ILE A 20 0.37 7.76 6.35
CA ILE A 20 1.24 8.29 7.39
C ILE A 20 0.79 9.68 7.80
N GLU A 21 0.45 10.52 6.82
CA GLU A 21 0.01 11.88 7.10
C GLU A 21 -1.32 11.90 7.84
N LYS A 22 -2.12 10.86 7.68
CA LYS A 22 -3.37 10.74 8.42
C LYS A 22 -3.20 10.12 9.80
N GLY A 23 -1.98 9.76 10.17
CA GLY A 23 -1.71 9.22 11.48
C GLY A 23 -1.74 7.71 11.57
N TYR A 24 -1.80 7.02 10.44
CA TYR A 24 -1.77 5.57 10.42
C TYR A 24 -0.34 5.08 10.57
N LYS A 25 -0.19 3.95 11.25
CA LYS A 25 1.10 3.29 11.37
C LYS A 25 1.19 2.23 10.28
N ILE A 26 2.26 2.26 9.50
CA ILE A 26 2.47 1.24 8.46
C ILE A 26 3.11 0.03 9.11
N LEU A 27 2.44 -1.11 9.07
CA LEU A 27 2.93 -2.34 9.67
C LEU A 27 3.70 -3.19 8.67
N GLU A 28 3.15 -3.39 7.48
CA GLU A 28 3.76 -4.20 6.44
C GLU A 28 3.42 -3.66 5.07
N GLN A 29 4.30 -3.90 4.11
CA GLN A 29 4.07 -3.57 2.71
C GLN A 29 4.41 -4.79 1.86
N ASN A 30 3.64 -4.99 0.78
CA ASN A 30 3.84 -6.09 -0.16
C ASN A 30 3.91 -7.43 0.58
N TYR A 31 2.97 -7.63 1.48
CA TYR A 31 2.91 -8.79 2.34
C TYR A 31 2.20 -9.93 1.63
N ILE A 32 2.85 -11.09 1.59
CA ILE A 32 2.29 -12.25 0.89
C ILE A 32 1.76 -13.24 1.92
N ILE A 33 0.48 -13.59 1.77
CA ILE A 33 -0.14 -14.58 2.63
C ILE A 33 -1.10 -15.41 1.78
N ALA A 34 -1.00 -16.73 1.89
CA ALA A 34 -1.86 -17.67 1.17
C ALA A 34 -1.92 -17.36 -0.33
N HIS A 35 -0.79 -17.11 -0.94
CA HIS A 35 -0.65 -16.79 -2.37
C HIS A 35 -1.27 -15.47 -2.80
N LYS A 36 -1.64 -14.63 -1.82
CA LYS A 36 -2.16 -13.30 -2.11
C LYS A 36 -1.19 -12.25 -1.62
N GLU A 37 -1.07 -11.18 -2.38
CA GLU A 37 -0.25 -10.05 -1.97
C GLU A 37 -1.15 -8.95 -1.43
N ILE A 38 -0.79 -8.46 -0.25
CA ILE A 38 -1.46 -7.32 0.36
C ILE A 38 -0.53 -6.13 0.23
N ASP A 39 -0.98 -5.08 -0.40
CA ASP A 39 -0.12 -3.94 -0.71
C ASP A 39 0.35 -3.21 0.54
N ILE A 40 -0.56 -2.87 1.44
CA ILE A 40 -0.21 -2.20 2.69
C ILE A 40 -1.09 -2.71 3.81
N ILE A 41 -0.46 -3.00 4.94
CA ILE A 41 -1.17 -3.29 6.18
C ILE A 41 -0.83 -2.14 7.13
N ALA A 42 -1.85 -1.44 7.57
CA ALA A 42 -1.69 -0.27 8.43
C ALA A 42 -2.50 -0.43 9.69
N GLN A 43 -2.21 0.42 10.67
CA GLN A 43 -2.92 0.40 11.93
C GLN A 43 -3.42 1.80 12.26
N ASP A 44 -4.70 1.90 12.58
CA ASP A 44 -5.33 3.14 13.00
C ASP A 44 -5.84 2.92 14.42
N GLY A 45 -5.09 3.40 15.40
CA GLY A 45 -5.41 3.13 16.79
C GLY A 45 -5.33 1.63 17.06
N GLU A 46 -6.46 1.01 17.36
CA GLU A 46 -6.52 -0.43 17.60
C GLU A 46 -7.01 -1.21 16.39
N GLU A 47 -7.33 -0.53 15.30
CA GLU A 47 -7.85 -1.20 14.13
C GLU A 47 -6.78 -1.49 13.10
N ILE A 48 -6.85 -2.67 12.50
CA ILE A 48 -5.96 -3.06 11.42
C ILE A 48 -6.67 -2.74 10.11
N VAL A 49 -5.99 -2.03 9.23
CA VAL A 49 -6.54 -1.59 7.96
C VAL A 49 -5.74 -2.22 6.82
N ILE A 50 -6.45 -2.89 5.94
CA ILE A 50 -5.86 -3.51 4.76
C ILE A 50 -6.11 -2.57 3.58
N VAL A 51 -5.04 -2.16 2.92
CA VAL A 51 -5.14 -1.21 1.81
C VAL A 51 -4.66 -1.87 0.53
N GLU A 52 -5.49 -1.81 -0.50
CA GLU A 52 -5.14 -2.28 -1.82
C GLU A 52 -4.93 -1.06 -2.70
N VAL A 53 -3.74 -0.97 -3.28
CA VAL A 53 -3.36 0.18 -4.10
C VAL A 53 -3.60 -0.14 -5.56
N ARG A 54 -4.30 0.75 -6.25
CA ARG A 54 -4.53 0.61 -7.67
C ARG A 54 -4.07 1.87 -8.38
N ALA A 55 -3.15 1.69 -9.31
CA ALA A 55 -2.64 2.79 -10.11
C ALA A 55 -2.94 2.49 -11.57
N ARG A 56 -3.57 3.43 -12.23
CA ARG A 56 -3.95 3.27 -13.62
C ARG A 56 -3.50 4.46 -14.44
N ARG A 57 -3.20 4.16 -15.69
CA ARG A 57 -2.88 5.18 -16.68
C ARG A 57 -4.07 5.37 -17.59
N TYR A 58 -4.42 6.62 -17.80
CA TYR A 58 -5.50 6.97 -18.71
C TYR A 58 -4.96 7.42 -20.05
#